data_5850e3a406863b3ee161d1319a94fb97
#
_entry.id   5850e3a406863b3ee161d1319a94fb97
#
_cell.length_a   1.000
_cell.length_b   1.000
_cell.length_c   1.000
_cell.angle_alpha   90.00
_cell.angle_beta   90.00
_cell.angle_gamma   90.00
#
_symmetry.space_group_name_H-M   'P 1'
#
loop_
_entity.id
_entity.type
_entity.pdbx_description
1 polymer ?
#
loop_
_entity_poly.entity_id
_entity_poly.type
_entity_poly.pdbx_seq_one_letter_code
_entity_poly.pdbx_strand_id
1 'polypeptide(L)'
;ISAIMDVNYKAPVLLSQKLVRRKKINKNASIVFISSISGVYVSSVGGCLYSGSKGAINGFLKGMALELSSKRIRVNSVNPGMIDTNIYEDGVITDDQLSEDAKRYPLGRYGKPEEVAYAVVYLLSDASSWVTGTNLLIDGGYTLL
;
A
#
# COMPACT_ATOMS: atom_id res chain seq x y z
N ILE A 1 -9.35 16.42 7.60
CA ILE A 1 -9.46 15.04 8.12
C ILE A 1 -10.33 14.19 7.19
N SER A 2 -11.56 14.61 6.88
CA SER A 2 -12.50 13.78 6.13
C SER A 2 -11.99 13.37 4.74
N ALA A 3 -11.49 14.29 3.92
CA ALA A 3 -11.09 14.00 2.55
C ALA A 3 -10.02 12.87 2.45
N ILE A 4 -8.96 12.94 3.26
CA ILE A 4 -7.90 11.93 3.23
C ILE A 4 -8.39 10.56 3.72
N MET A 5 -9.23 10.53 4.76
CA MET A 5 -9.85 9.31 5.26
C MET A 5 -10.89 8.75 4.28
N ASP A 6 -11.65 9.61 3.63
CA ASP A 6 -12.67 9.20 2.66
C ASP A 6 -12.03 8.50 1.46
N VAL A 7 -10.91 9.03 0.94
CA VAL A 7 -10.20 8.43 -0.20
C VAL A 7 -9.37 7.22 0.20
N ASN A 8 -8.52 7.34 1.22
CA ASN A 8 -7.52 6.31 1.52
C ASN A 8 -8.07 5.12 2.32
N TYR A 9 -9.15 5.31 3.06
CA TYR A 9 -9.72 4.26 3.92
C TYR A 9 -11.16 3.94 3.59
N LYS A 10 -12.07 4.92 3.67
CA LYS A 10 -13.51 4.68 3.58
C LYS A 10 -13.94 4.17 2.20
N ALA A 11 -13.42 4.76 1.12
CA ALA A 11 -13.76 4.33 -0.23
C ALA A 11 -13.36 2.87 -0.52
N PRO A 12 -12.09 2.42 -0.29
CA PRO A 12 -11.72 1.03 -0.49
C PRO A 12 -12.47 0.06 0.43
N VAL A 13 -12.75 0.44 1.68
CA VAL A 13 -13.54 -0.38 2.62
C VAL A 13 -14.96 -0.57 2.11
N LEU A 14 -15.66 0.52 1.77
CA LEU A 14 -17.04 0.46 1.29
C LEU A 14 -17.15 -0.28 -0.05
N LEU A 15 -16.19 -0.06 -0.96
CA LEU A 15 -16.14 -0.78 -2.23
C LEU A 15 -15.98 -2.29 -2.00
N SER A 16 -14.99 -2.68 -1.20
CA SER A 16 -14.74 -4.08 -0.87
C SER A 16 -15.95 -4.74 -0.22
N GLN A 17 -16.55 -4.09 0.77
CA GLN A 17 -17.75 -4.57 1.45
C GLN A 17 -18.92 -4.76 0.47
N LYS A 18 -19.12 -3.80 -0.44
CA LYS A 18 -20.19 -3.87 -1.43
C LYS A 18 -19.98 -5.01 -2.43
N LEU A 19 -18.73 -5.20 -2.88
CA LEU A 19 -18.38 -6.30 -3.78
C LEU A 19 -18.58 -7.68 -3.11
N VAL A 20 -18.13 -7.83 -1.86
CA VAL A 20 -18.32 -9.07 -1.08
C VAL A 20 -19.80 -9.37 -0.87
N ARG A 21 -20.59 -8.39 -0.39
CA ARG A 21 -22.03 -8.55 -0.15
C ARG A 21 -22.81 -8.91 -1.41
N ARG A 22 -22.44 -8.33 -2.54
CA ARG A 22 -23.09 -8.60 -3.83
C ARG A 22 -22.54 -9.84 -4.54
N LYS A 23 -21.66 -10.62 -3.88
CA LYS A 23 -21.03 -11.84 -4.44
C LYS A 23 -20.33 -11.57 -5.79
N LYS A 24 -19.69 -10.40 -5.93
CA LYS A 24 -18.96 -10.00 -7.14
C LYS A 24 -17.47 -10.38 -7.11
N ILE A 25 -17.01 -11.00 -6.02
CA ILE A 25 -15.65 -11.53 -5.89
C ILE A 25 -15.75 -13.06 -5.93
N ASN A 26 -15.07 -13.66 -6.88
CA ASN A 26 -15.06 -15.11 -7.07
C ASN A 26 -14.28 -15.82 -5.95
N LYS A 27 -14.54 -17.12 -5.76
CA LYS A 27 -13.65 -17.97 -4.96
C LYS A 27 -12.24 -17.96 -5.56
N ASN A 28 -11.23 -18.09 -4.72
CA ASN A 28 -9.81 -18.06 -5.06
C ASN A 28 -9.30 -16.70 -5.60
N ALA A 29 -10.09 -15.64 -5.54
CA ALA A 29 -9.65 -14.31 -5.95
C ALA A 29 -8.54 -13.77 -5.04
N SER A 30 -7.84 -12.75 -5.52
CA SER A 30 -6.88 -11.98 -4.75
C SER A 30 -7.24 -10.49 -4.77
N ILE A 31 -7.13 -9.86 -3.61
CA ILE A 31 -7.36 -8.42 -3.43
C ILE A 31 -6.06 -7.81 -2.92
N VAL A 32 -5.63 -6.74 -3.55
CA VAL A 32 -4.41 -6.01 -3.15
C VAL A 32 -4.75 -4.55 -2.92
N PHE A 33 -4.43 -4.05 -1.73
CA PHE A 33 -4.53 -2.64 -1.39
C PHE A 33 -3.18 -1.95 -1.62
N ILE A 34 -3.22 -0.76 -2.21
CA ILE A 34 -2.04 0.11 -2.28
C ILE A 34 -2.01 0.95 -1.02
N SER A 35 -1.08 0.62 -0.11
CA SER A 35 -0.87 1.35 1.12
C SER A 35 0.39 2.23 1.06
N SER A 36 1.18 2.24 2.10
CA SER A 36 2.44 2.98 2.23
C SER A 36 3.26 2.39 3.37
N ILE A 37 4.56 2.68 3.41
CA ILE A 37 5.37 2.48 4.62
C ILE A 37 4.83 3.32 5.79
N SER A 38 4.19 4.46 5.49
CA SER A 38 3.60 5.34 6.51
C SER A 38 2.43 4.67 7.22
N GLY A 39 2.41 4.80 8.55
CA GLY A 39 1.34 4.29 9.40
C GLY A 39 1.53 2.87 9.94
N VAL A 40 2.48 2.09 9.39
CA VAL A 40 2.87 0.78 9.93
C VAL A 40 4.34 0.76 10.33
N TYR A 41 5.20 1.26 9.45
CA TYR A 41 6.66 1.17 9.61
C TYR A 41 7.26 2.50 10.05
N VAL A 42 6.81 3.60 9.47
CA VAL A 42 7.30 4.95 9.75
C VAL A 42 6.17 5.97 9.78
N SER A 43 6.51 7.19 10.18
CA SER A 43 5.68 8.39 9.98
C SER A 43 6.59 9.60 9.78
N SER A 44 6.03 10.71 9.34
CA SER A 44 6.75 11.97 9.16
C SER A 44 6.05 13.11 9.91
N VAL A 45 6.81 14.15 10.21
CA VAL A 45 6.24 15.39 10.76
C VAL A 45 5.23 15.95 9.76
N GLY A 46 4.04 16.30 10.24
CA GLY A 46 2.93 16.73 9.40
C GLY A 46 2.13 15.60 8.73
N GLY A 47 2.64 14.35 8.74
CA GLY A 47 2.05 13.18 8.11
C GLY A 47 1.00 12.41 8.92
N CYS A 48 0.60 12.88 10.11
CA CYS A 48 -0.24 12.13 11.05
C CYS A 48 -1.55 11.61 10.42
N LEU A 49 -2.25 12.44 9.68
CA LEU A 49 -3.54 12.05 9.06
C LEU A 49 -3.34 11.04 7.93
N TYR A 50 -2.31 11.23 7.12
CA TYR A 50 -1.95 10.29 6.06
C TYR A 50 -1.55 8.94 6.65
N SER A 51 -0.61 8.93 7.60
CA SER A 51 -0.17 7.73 8.32
C SER A 51 -1.34 7.02 9.00
N GLY A 52 -2.23 7.77 9.65
CA GLY A 52 -3.44 7.22 10.25
C GLY A 52 -4.34 6.53 9.22
N SER A 53 -4.53 7.14 8.05
CA SER A 53 -5.35 6.58 6.98
C SER A 53 -4.75 5.29 6.38
N LYS A 54 -3.43 5.25 6.18
CA LYS A 54 -2.71 4.09 5.65
C LYS A 54 -2.56 2.98 6.69
N GLY A 55 -2.36 3.34 7.97
CA GLY A 55 -2.41 2.38 9.08
C GLY A 55 -3.76 1.72 9.22
N ALA A 56 -4.84 2.47 9.06
CA ALA A 56 -6.21 1.94 9.11
C ALA A 56 -6.47 0.88 8.04
N ILE A 57 -6.05 1.12 6.78
CA ILE A 57 -6.24 0.13 5.70
C ILE A 57 -5.37 -1.13 5.92
N ASN A 58 -4.16 -0.98 6.47
CA ASN A 58 -3.29 -2.09 6.82
C ASN A 58 -3.86 -2.96 7.97
N GLY A 59 -4.57 -2.36 8.91
CA GLY A 59 -5.31 -3.10 9.92
C GLY A 59 -6.56 -3.79 9.35
N PHE A 60 -7.34 -3.07 8.54
CA PHE A 60 -8.58 -3.57 7.92
C PHE A 60 -8.35 -4.82 7.07
N LEU A 61 -7.30 -4.84 6.24
CA LEU A 61 -7.04 -5.98 5.36
C LEU A 61 -6.82 -7.29 6.12
N LYS A 62 -6.25 -7.25 7.33
CA LYS A 62 -6.00 -8.46 8.14
C LYS A 62 -7.31 -9.12 8.60
N GLY A 63 -8.25 -8.30 9.06
CA GLY A 63 -9.60 -8.78 9.38
C GLY A 63 -10.30 -9.35 8.15
N MET A 64 -10.24 -8.62 7.02
CA MET A 64 -10.84 -9.04 5.76
C MET A 64 -10.22 -10.35 5.24
N ALA A 65 -8.90 -10.55 5.38
CA ALA A 65 -8.22 -11.79 5.00
C ALA A 65 -8.75 -12.99 5.79
N LEU A 66 -8.96 -12.83 7.10
CA LEU A 66 -9.54 -13.87 7.95
C LEU A 66 -11.01 -14.17 7.56
N GLU A 67 -11.84 -13.16 7.40
CA GLU A 67 -13.26 -13.31 7.05
C GLU A 67 -13.47 -13.98 5.69
N LEU A 68 -12.57 -13.75 4.73
CA LEU A 68 -12.69 -14.29 3.38
C LEU A 68 -11.93 -15.60 3.15
N SER A 69 -11.20 -16.09 4.15
CA SER A 69 -10.37 -17.31 4.07
C SER A 69 -11.15 -18.57 3.67
N SER A 70 -12.38 -18.72 4.17
CA SER A 70 -13.25 -19.84 3.84
C SER A 70 -13.63 -19.92 2.35
N LYS A 71 -13.53 -18.79 1.63
CA LYS A 71 -13.72 -18.71 0.18
C LYS A 71 -12.39 -18.79 -0.57
N ARG A 72 -11.26 -18.99 0.13
CA ARG A 72 -9.89 -18.95 -0.40
C ARG A 72 -9.57 -17.63 -1.11
N ILE A 73 -10.20 -16.53 -0.69
CA ILE A 73 -9.89 -15.18 -1.18
C ILE A 73 -8.74 -14.65 -0.35
N ARG A 74 -7.66 -14.26 -1.02
CA ARG A 74 -6.49 -13.67 -0.40
C ARG A 74 -6.63 -12.15 -0.39
N VAL A 75 -6.16 -11.52 0.70
CA VAL A 75 -6.22 -10.07 0.86
C VAL A 75 -4.87 -9.61 1.41
N ASN A 76 -4.19 -8.75 0.68
CA ASN A 76 -2.85 -8.27 1.01
C ASN A 76 -2.73 -6.77 0.72
N SER A 77 -1.65 -6.14 1.15
CA SER A 77 -1.26 -4.81 0.69
C SER A 77 0.18 -4.78 0.19
N VAL A 78 0.47 -3.82 -0.68
CA VAL A 78 1.83 -3.34 -0.95
C VAL A 78 2.03 -2.03 -0.21
N ASN A 79 3.20 -1.87 0.39
CA ASN A 79 3.57 -0.73 1.21
C ASN A 79 4.83 -0.07 0.64
N PRO A 80 4.67 0.77 -0.41
CA PRO A 80 5.80 1.43 -1.02
C PRO A 80 6.41 2.50 -0.11
N GLY A 81 7.72 2.68 -0.23
CA GLY A 81 8.41 3.90 0.15
C GLY A 81 8.15 5.01 -0.87
N MET A 82 9.12 5.91 -1.05
CA MET A 82 9.06 6.94 -2.08
C MET A 82 9.20 6.32 -3.47
N ILE A 83 8.26 6.67 -4.34
CA ILE A 83 8.22 6.22 -5.74
C ILE A 83 8.39 7.44 -6.64
N ASP A 84 9.28 7.30 -7.60
CA ASP A 84 9.55 8.31 -8.62
C ASP A 84 8.33 8.42 -9.54
N THR A 85 7.53 9.44 -9.29
CA THR A 85 6.29 9.75 -10.01
C THR A 85 6.20 11.26 -10.21
N ASN A 86 5.41 11.69 -11.17
CA ASN A 86 5.20 13.11 -11.48
C ASN A 86 4.52 13.93 -10.35
N ILE A 87 4.32 13.34 -9.17
CA ILE A 87 3.66 14.00 -8.05
C ILE A 87 4.48 15.20 -7.49
N TYR A 88 5.74 15.31 -7.89
CA TYR A 88 6.65 16.39 -7.48
C TYR A 88 6.88 17.44 -8.57
N GLU A 89 6.23 17.33 -9.73
CA GLU A 89 6.35 18.28 -10.86
C GLU A 89 5.79 19.67 -10.55
N ASP A 90 5.05 19.83 -9.45
CA ASP A 90 4.47 21.13 -9.01
C ASP A 90 5.53 22.14 -8.50
N GLY A 91 6.83 21.82 -8.59
CA GLY A 91 7.93 22.75 -8.32
C GLY A 91 8.15 23.13 -6.85
N VAL A 92 7.46 22.47 -5.92
CA VAL A 92 7.62 22.72 -4.47
C VAL A 92 8.92 22.09 -3.94
N ILE A 93 9.41 21.02 -4.59
CA ILE A 93 10.64 20.31 -4.22
C ILE A 93 11.59 20.36 -5.43
N THR A 94 12.84 20.79 -5.21
CA THR A 94 13.84 20.87 -6.26
C THR A 94 14.47 19.49 -6.55
N ASP A 95 15.01 19.30 -7.76
CA ASP A 95 15.73 18.07 -8.15
C ASP A 95 16.89 17.76 -7.20
N ASP A 96 17.60 18.78 -6.71
CA ASP A 96 18.67 18.61 -5.73
C ASP A 96 18.15 18.06 -4.40
N GLN A 97 17.01 18.57 -3.93
CA GLN A 97 16.37 18.08 -2.71
C GLN A 97 15.88 16.63 -2.86
N LEU A 98 15.33 16.28 -4.02
CA LEU A 98 14.92 14.90 -4.33
C LEU A 98 16.14 13.97 -4.39
N SER A 99 17.23 14.41 -5.00
CA SER A 99 18.49 13.66 -5.08
C SER A 99 19.13 13.43 -3.70
N GLU A 100 19.13 14.43 -2.83
CA GLU A 100 19.63 14.27 -1.45
C GLU A 100 18.73 13.35 -0.62
N ASP A 101 17.42 13.46 -0.73
CA ASP A 101 16.51 12.57 -0.01
C ASP A 101 16.61 11.10 -0.50
N ALA A 102 16.84 10.91 -1.80
CA ALA A 102 17.06 9.58 -2.38
C ALA A 102 18.28 8.85 -1.78
N LYS A 103 19.30 9.56 -1.35
CA LYS A 103 20.49 8.99 -0.67
C LYS A 103 20.16 8.37 0.70
N ARG A 104 19.02 8.70 1.29
CA ARG A 104 18.54 8.11 2.55
C ARG A 104 18.04 6.68 2.36
N TYR A 105 17.84 6.26 1.12
CA TYR A 105 17.48 4.88 0.81
C TYR A 105 18.74 4.02 0.67
N PRO A 106 18.85 2.86 1.32
CA PRO A 106 20.01 1.98 1.15
C PRO A 106 20.30 1.61 -0.30
N LEU A 107 19.28 1.49 -1.15
CA LEU A 107 19.46 1.27 -2.58
C LEU A 107 19.81 2.54 -3.38
N GLY A 108 19.97 3.69 -2.72
CA GLY A 108 20.48 4.94 -3.30
C GLY A 108 19.53 5.65 -4.25
N ARG A 109 18.27 5.27 -4.31
CA ARG A 109 17.26 5.85 -5.20
C ARG A 109 15.83 5.63 -4.70
N TYR A 110 14.91 6.38 -5.26
CA TYR A 110 13.48 6.07 -5.15
C TYR A 110 13.11 4.82 -5.95
N GLY A 111 12.01 4.18 -5.58
CA GLY A 111 11.42 3.08 -6.36
C GLY A 111 10.80 3.59 -7.64
N LYS A 112 10.65 2.71 -8.63
CA LYS A 112 9.92 3.00 -9.86
C LYS A 112 8.49 2.47 -9.77
N PRO A 113 7.51 3.09 -10.45
CA PRO A 113 6.12 2.59 -10.49
C PRO A 113 6.01 1.12 -10.88
N GLU A 114 6.85 0.65 -11.82
CA GLU A 114 6.87 -0.73 -12.29
C GLU A 114 7.28 -1.71 -11.17
N GLU A 115 8.16 -1.30 -10.25
CA GLU A 115 8.60 -2.15 -9.13
C GLU A 115 7.44 -2.40 -8.15
N VAL A 116 6.59 -1.42 -7.95
CA VAL A 116 5.34 -1.60 -7.19
C VAL A 116 4.35 -2.47 -7.97
N ALA A 117 4.22 -2.24 -9.28
CA ALA A 117 3.33 -3.02 -10.13
C ALA A 117 3.71 -4.51 -10.15
N TYR A 118 5.01 -4.85 -10.22
CA TYR A 118 5.47 -6.25 -10.15
C TYR A 118 5.07 -6.94 -8.84
N ALA A 119 5.16 -6.23 -7.72
CA ALA A 119 4.72 -6.77 -6.44
C ALA A 119 3.19 -6.97 -6.39
N VAL A 120 2.42 -6.05 -6.98
CA VAL A 120 0.97 -6.21 -7.13
C VAL A 120 0.64 -7.42 -8.00
N VAL A 121 1.29 -7.56 -9.15
CA VAL A 121 1.12 -8.73 -10.04
C VAL A 121 1.47 -10.03 -9.32
N TYR A 122 2.57 -10.08 -8.57
CA TYR A 122 2.92 -11.22 -7.73
C TYR A 122 1.79 -11.56 -6.74
N LEU A 123 1.28 -10.59 -5.99
CA LEU A 123 0.21 -10.82 -5.01
C LEU A 123 -1.14 -11.17 -5.65
N LEU A 124 -1.38 -10.78 -6.89
CA LEU A 124 -2.59 -11.14 -7.63
C LEU A 124 -2.49 -12.53 -8.29
N SER A 125 -1.27 -13.02 -8.54
CA SER A 125 -1.01 -14.29 -9.22
C SER A 125 -1.04 -15.51 -8.29
N ASP A 126 -1.05 -16.71 -8.86
CA ASP A 126 -0.96 -17.97 -8.13
C ASP A 126 0.41 -18.21 -7.48
N ALA A 127 1.46 -17.47 -7.90
CA ALA A 127 2.78 -17.51 -7.25
C ALA A 127 2.69 -17.11 -5.75
N SER A 128 1.68 -16.35 -5.36
CA SER A 128 1.40 -15.97 -3.97
C SER A 128 0.22 -16.73 -3.33
N SER A 129 -0.09 -17.94 -3.80
CA SER A 129 -1.25 -18.73 -3.36
C SER A 129 -1.29 -19.02 -1.85
N TRP A 130 -0.13 -18.95 -1.17
CA TRP A 130 0.00 -19.14 0.28
C TRP A 130 0.23 -17.83 1.04
N VAL A 131 -0.01 -16.66 0.40
CA VAL A 131 0.23 -15.33 0.96
C VAL A 131 -1.11 -14.61 1.14
N THR A 132 -1.53 -14.39 2.39
CA THR A 132 -2.71 -13.58 2.74
C THR A 132 -2.50 -12.86 4.07
N GLY A 133 -3.09 -11.69 4.23
CA GLY A 133 -2.97 -10.85 5.43
C GLY A 133 -1.62 -10.14 5.56
N THR A 134 -0.78 -10.14 4.52
CA THR A 134 0.54 -9.50 4.55
C THR A 134 0.49 -8.03 4.15
N ASN A 135 1.40 -7.25 4.74
CA ASN A 135 1.77 -5.90 4.33
C ASN A 135 3.14 -6.02 3.65
N LEU A 136 3.18 -6.19 2.32
CA LEU A 136 4.42 -6.37 1.57
C LEU A 136 5.16 -5.04 1.45
N LEU A 137 6.32 -4.98 2.07
CA LEU A 137 7.19 -3.80 2.09
C LEU A 137 7.98 -3.69 0.78
N ILE A 138 8.01 -2.49 0.19
CA ILE A 138 8.74 -2.16 -1.06
C ILE A 138 9.34 -0.77 -0.90
N ASP A 139 10.46 -0.65 -0.22
CA ASP A 139 10.96 0.64 0.24
C ASP A 139 12.47 0.87 0.03
N GLY A 140 13.13 0.03 -0.76
CA GLY A 140 14.57 0.16 -0.99
C GLY A 140 15.43 0.07 0.27
N GLY A 141 14.90 -0.54 1.33
CA GLY A 141 15.55 -0.68 2.63
C GLY A 141 15.40 0.51 3.58
N TYR A 142 14.58 1.51 3.23
CA TYR A 142 14.43 2.75 4.01
C TYR A 142 14.07 2.49 5.49
N THR A 143 13.24 1.51 5.77
CA THR A 143 12.79 1.19 7.13
C THR A 143 13.78 0.34 7.94
N LEU A 144 14.94 0.03 7.40
CA LEU A 144 16.01 -0.70 8.10
C LEU A 144 16.95 0.23 8.88
N LEU A 145 16.87 1.55 8.67
CA LEU A 145 17.76 2.57 9.24
C LEU A 145 17.15 3.23 10.48
#